data_85ec4bf84ca90fad036f22ed35810eb3
#
_entry.id   85ec4bf84ca90fad036f22ed35810eb3
#
_cell.length_a   1.000
_cell.length_b   1.000
_cell.length_c   1.000
_cell.angle_alpha   90.00
_cell.angle_beta   90.00
_cell.angle_gamma   90.00
#
_symmetry.space_group_name_H-M   'P 1'
#
loop_
_entity.id
_entity.type
_entity.pdbx_description
1 polymer ?
#
loop_
_entity_poly.entity_id
_entity_poly.type
_entity_poly.pdbx_seq_one_letter_code
_entity_poly.pdbx_strand_id
1 'polypeptide(L)'
;MNRLPLFLFVLPFIAFSQANILNATKVDEIGKQTDARIAADNDGPLAYGYIDERDILWSKVVWEFVDLNQKINLPYYFPIDTSNISSDRRSLFDTLLRGIRKGSIKNVYSDSFFTSKITGAEIDEKLVNVRLNGDYSDTFRIKTQDIEGYMMKGMWYFDKRLGELKYRLLALAPMGKDVLTLGLPDIEDEELYELFWVFYPETRDILHKSKVFNPKNVSQPISYDHLLNARRFNSVIIREENVYGNRKIADYIRGNALFQLLEADRIKESIRNKEIDMWNY
;
A
#
# COMPACT_ATOMS: atom_id res chain seq x y z
N MET A 1 46.14 20.07 -49.08
CA MET A 1 44.83 19.41 -48.81
C MET A 1 45.03 18.39 -47.69
N ASN A 2 44.81 18.84 -46.45
CA ASN A 2 44.96 17.97 -45.28
C ASN A 2 43.63 17.23 -45.06
N ARG A 3 43.66 15.90 -45.24
CA ARG A 3 42.54 15.06 -44.89
C ARG A 3 42.68 14.65 -43.40
N LEU A 4 41.84 15.21 -42.54
CA LEU A 4 41.72 14.83 -41.13
C LEU A 4 41.00 13.46 -41.08
N PRO A 5 41.56 12.40 -40.44
CA PRO A 5 40.83 11.16 -40.26
C PRO A 5 39.74 11.34 -39.21
N LEU A 6 38.49 11.10 -39.59
CA LEU A 6 37.36 11.07 -38.71
C LEU A 6 37.45 9.78 -37.86
N PHE A 7 37.91 9.91 -36.61
CA PHE A 7 37.85 8.84 -35.64
C PHE A 7 36.43 8.67 -35.15
N LEU A 8 35.71 7.69 -35.67
CA LEU A 8 34.37 7.32 -35.21
C LEU A 8 34.57 6.58 -33.86
N PHE A 9 34.37 7.27 -32.75
CA PHE A 9 34.32 6.70 -31.42
C PHE A 9 33.06 5.85 -31.30
N VAL A 10 33.17 4.53 -31.57
CA VAL A 10 32.12 3.56 -31.22
C VAL A 10 32.19 3.34 -29.71
N LEU A 11 31.42 4.09 -28.96
CA LEU A 11 31.16 3.80 -27.55
C LEU A 11 30.45 2.43 -27.48
N PRO A 12 30.98 1.43 -26.77
CA PRO A 12 30.22 0.23 -26.52
C PRO A 12 29.02 0.58 -25.64
N PHE A 13 27.84 0.57 -26.21
CA PHE A 13 26.60 0.53 -25.44
C PHE A 13 26.60 -0.82 -24.69
N ILE A 14 27.01 -0.80 -23.43
CA ILE A 14 26.79 -1.92 -22.52
C ILE A 14 25.30 -1.95 -22.27
N ALA A 15 24.58 -2.74 -23.07
CA ALA A 15 23.19 -3.07 -22.81
C ALA A 15 23.17 -3.94 -21.54
N PHE A 16 22.89 -3.31 -20.40
CA PHE A 16 22.60 -4.04 -19.16
C PHE A 16 21.27 -4.77 -19.33
N SER A 17 21.37 -6.04 -19.72
CA SER A 17 20.23 -6.94 -19.76
C SER A 17 19.70 -7.17 -18.36
N GLN A 18 18.36 -7.17 -18.22
CA GLN A 18 17.71 -7.63 -16.99
C GLN A 18 18.22 -9.05 -16.69
N ALA A 19 18.43 -9.37 -15.42
CA ALA A 19 18.60 -10.74 -14.95
C ALA A 19 17.26 -11.49 -15.14
N ASN A 20 16.95 -11.76 -16.37
CA ASN A 20 15.81 -12.54 -16.81
C ASN A 20 16.21 -14.02 -16.59
N ILE A 21 15.24 -14.86 -16.25
CA ILE A 21 15.44 -16.30 -16.11
C ILE A 21 16.14 -16.93 -17.31
N LEU A 22 15.98 -16.34 -18.50
CA LEU A 22 16.61 -16.80 -19.75
C LEU A 22 18.10 -16.45 -19.83
N ASN A 23 18.58 -15.46 -19.09
CA ASN A 23 19.95 -14.98 -19.11
C ASN A 23 20.67 -15.21 -17.78
N ALA A 24 19.97 -15.73 -16.77
CA ALA A 24 20.55 -16.03 -15.48
C ALA A 24 21.47 -17.25 -15.58
N THR A 25 22.69 -17.10 -15.11
CA THR A 25 23.67 -18.19 -15.06
C THR A 25 23.68 -18.92 -13.72
N LYS A 26 23.11 -18.29 -12.69
CA LYS A 26 22.94 -18.82 -11.34
C LYS A 26 21.50 -18.61 -10.85
N VAL A 27 21.06 -19.52 -9.98
CA VAL A 27 19.69 -19.45 -9.40
C VAL A 27 19.48 -18.16 -8.62
N ASP A 28 20.50 -17.66 -7.94
CA ASP A 28 20.44 -16.44 -7.11
C ASP A 28 20.21 -15.16 -7.93
N GLU A 29 20.43 -15.19 -9.24
CA GLU A 29 20.26 -14.05 -10.15
C GLU A 29 18.83 -13.93 -10.67
N ILE A 30 18.03 -15.00 -10.52
CA ILE A 30 16.66 -15.04 -11.05
C ILE A 30 15.78 -14.03 -10.31
N GLY A 31 15.17 -13.11 -11.07
CA GLY A 31 14.23 -12.14 -10.55
C GLY A 31 14.81 -11.00 -9.70
N LYS A 32 16.13 -10.97 -9.51
CA LYS A 32 16.84 -9.88 -8.82
C LYS A 32 17.32 -8.83 -9.82
N GLN A 33 17.22 -7.57 -9.42
CA GLN A 33 17.89 -6.50 -10.15
C GLN A 33 19.36 -6.43 -9.70
N THR A 34 20.27 -6.24 -10.64
CA THR A 34 21.68 -6.00 -10.30
C THR A 34 21.84 -4.61 -9.68
N ASP A 35 22.82 -4.46 -8.76
CA ASP A 35 23.12 -3.17 -8.11
C ASP A 35 23.42 -2.06 -9.13
N ALA A 36 24.09 -2.41 -10.24
CA ALA A 36 24.37 -1.48 -11.34
C ALA A 36 23.08 -0.97 -12.00
N ARG A 37 22.06 -1.80 -12.11
CA ARG A 37 20.76 -1.40 -12.66
C ARG A 37 19.97 -0.57 -11.68
N ILE A 38 19.97 -0.93 -10.37
CA ILE A 38 19.36 -0.14 -9.32
C ILE A 38 19.98 1.26 -9.27
N ALA A 39 21.31 1.36 -9.44
CA ALA A 39 22.00 2.64 -9.46
C ALA A 39 21.77 3.46 -10.74
N ALA A 40 21.54 2.80 -11.89
CA ALA A 40 21.23 3.44 -13.17
C ALA A 40 19.75 3.77 -13.34
N ASP A 41 18.89 3.19 -12.51
CA ASP A 41 17.45 3.40 -12.54
C ASP A 41 17.12 4.73 -11.86
N ASN A 42 16.95 5.79 -12.67
CA ASN A 42 16.46 7.08 -12.23
C ASN A 42 14.93 7.11 -12.08
N ASP A 43 14.27 5.93 -12.15
CA ASP A 43 12.84 5.81 -11.99
C ASP A 43 12.48 6.06 -10.52
N GLY A 44 11.64 7.04 -10.30
CA GLY A 44 11.11 7.43 -8.99
C GLY A 44 9.59 7.48 -8.99
N PRO A 45 8.96 7.59 -7.84
CA PRO A 45 7.52 7.76 -7.76
C PRO A 45 7.10 9.03 -8.51
N LEU A 46 6.08 8.92 -9.37
CA LEU A 46 5.54 10.06 -10.11
C LEU A 46 5.14 11.17 -9.13
N ALA A 47 5.64 12.37 -9.35
CA ALA A 47 5.26 13.51 -8.53
C ALA A 47 3.74 13.76 -8.62
N TYR A 48 3.14 14.09 -7.48
CA TYR A 48 1.77 14.57 -7.50
C TYR A 48 1.70 15.94 -8.21
N GLY A 49 0.70 16.10 -9.06
CA GLY A 49 0.38 17.42 -9.58
C GLY A 49 0.08 18.37 -8.41
N TYR A 50 0.70 19.55 -8.42
CA TYR A 50 0.36 20.59 -7.46
C TYR A 50 -1.08 21.05 -7.69
N ILE A 51 -1.83 21.18 -6.62
CA ILE A 51 -3.17 21.74 -6.61
C ILE A 51 -3.25 22.83 -5.53
N ASP A 52 -3.74 23.99 -5.91
CA ASP A 52 -3.98 25.10 -4.98
C ASP A 52 -5.35 24.87 -4.30
N GLU A 53 -5.48 25.28 -3.04
CA GLU A 53 -6.75 25.16 -2.29
C GLU A 53 -7.94 25.82 -3.01
N ARG A 54 -7.66 26.92 -3.74
CA ARG A 54 -8.67 27.65 -4.55
C ARG A 54 -9.18 26.85 -5.76
N ASP A 55 -8.43 25.84 -6.18
CA ASP A 55 -8.77 24.99 -7.31
C ASP A 55 -9.56 23.75 -6.89
N ILE A 56 -9.68 23.50 -5.59
CA ILE A 56 -10.50 22.42 -5.03
C ILE A 56 -11.90 22.94 -4.81
N LEU A 57 -12.82 22.65 -5.72
CA LEU A 57 -14.22 23.07 -5.58
C LEU A 57 -15.00 22.22 -4.59
N TRP A 58 -14.63 20.97 -4.45
CA TRP A 58 -15.25 20.01 -3.56
C TRP A 58 -14.26 18.94 -3.15
N SER A 59 -14.36 18.49 -1.92
CA SER A 59 -13.58 17.35 -1.43
C SER A 59 -14.34 16.54 -0.40
N LYS A 60 -14.00 15.27 -0.28
CA LYS A 60 -14.52 14.35 0.73
C LYS A 60 -13.45 13.35 1.13
N VAL A 61 -13.22 13.25 2.43
CA VAL A 61 -12.33 12.22 3.00
C VAL A 61 -13.15 10.97 3.29
N VAL A 62 -12.61 9.82 2.90
CA VAL A 62 -13.21 8.51 3.12
C VAL A 62 -12.19 7.55 3.71
N TRP A 63 -12.68 6.61 4.52
CA TRP A 63 -11.92 5.46 5.00
C TRP A 63 -12.52 4.21 4.37
N GLU A 64 -11.66 3.43 3.74
CA GLU A 64 -12.04 2.28 2.94
C GLU A 64 -11.32 1.04 3.44
N PHE A 65 -12.04 -0.05 3.59
CA PHE A 65 -11.47 -1.35 3.89
C PHE A 65 -11.22 -2.12 2.59
N VAL A 66 -10.00 -2.59 2.43
CA VAL A 66 -9.54 -3.43 1.32
C VAL A 66 -9.39 -4.85 1.84
N ASP A 67 -10.33 -5.70 1.50
CA ASP A 67 -10.34 -7.12 1.87
C ASP A 67 -9.36 -7.91 0.99
N LEU A 68 -8.38 -8.58 1.60
CA LEU A 68 -7.37 -9.38 0.90
C LEU A 68 -7.87 -10.72 0.39
N ASN A 69 -9.04 -11.18 0.81
CA ASN A 69 -9.67 -12.39 0.26
C ASN A 69 -10.18 -12.18 -1.17
N GLN A 70 -10.33 -10.93 -1.61
CA GLN A 70 -10.79 -10.62 -2.95
C GLN A 70 -9.66 -10.78 -3.98
N LYS A 71 -9.95 -11.47 -5.09
CA LYS A 71 -8.96 -11.79 -6.13
C LYS A 71 -8.19 -10.57 -6.66
N ILE A 72 -8.84 -9.41 -6.78
CA ILE A 72 -8.21 -8.18 -7.27
C ILE A 72 -7.17 -7.64 -6.27
N ASN A 73 -7.34 -7.91 -4.98
CA ASN A 73 -6.51 -7.42 -3.90
C ASN A 73 -5.35 -8.37 -3.54
N LEU A 74 -5.33 -9.61 -4.07
CA LEU A 74 -4.27 -10.59 -3.83
C LEU A 74 -2.84 -10.08 -4.09
N PRO A 75 -2.57 -9.16 -5.04
CA PRO A 75 -1.24 -8.60 -5.24
C PRO A 75 -0.67 -7.88 -4.00
N TYR A 76 -1.51 -7.42 -3.08
CA TYR A 76 -1.09 -6.79 -1.82
C TYR A 76 -0.74 -7.81 -0.73
N TYR A 77 -1.26 -9.03 -0.86
CA TYR A 77 -1.07 -10.12 0.08
C TYR A 77 0.13 -11.00 -0.25
N PHE A 78 0.29 -11.39 -1.51
CA PHE A 78 1.36 -12.29 -1.95
C PHE A 78 2.64 -11.57 -2.37
N PRO A 79 3.82 -12.21 -2.16
CA PRO A 79 4.05 -13.53 -1.59
C PRO A 79 4.02 -13.52 -0.06
N ILE A 80 3.49 -14.60 0.53
CA ILE A 80 3.52 -14.83 1.98
C ILE A 80 4.92 -15.31 2.40
N ASP A 81 5.45 -16.27 1.64
CA ASP A 81 6.78 -16.81 1.87
C ASP A 81 7.84 -15.89 1.29
N THR A 82 8.67 -15.35 2.16
CA THR A 82 9.81 -14.47 1.81
C THR A 82 11.13 -15.23 1.68
N SER A 83 11.13 -16.54 1.93
CA SER A 83 12.30 -17.39 1.80
C SER A 83 12.56 -17.82 0.35
N ASN A 84 11.62 -17.54 -0.56
CA ASN A 84 11.77 -17.84 -1.98
C ASN A 84 12.91 -17.00 -2.59
N ILE A 85 13.98 -17.67 -2.96
CA ILE A 85 15.22 -17.07 -3.49
C ILE A 85 15.00 -16.47 -4.89
N SER A 86 13.97 -16.91 -5.61
CA SER A 86 13.77 -16.59 -7.02
C SER A 86 13.19 -15.18 -7.29
N SER A 87 12.79 -14.42 -6.27
CA SER A 87 12.34 -13.04 -6.49
C SER A 87 12.49 -12.17 -5.23
N ASP A 88 12.77 -10.89 -5.42
CA ASP A 88 12.76 -9.88 -4.34
C ASP A 88 11.34 -9.36 -4.02
N ARG A 89 10.32 -10.01 -4.54
CA ARG A 89 8.92 -9.64 -4.29
C ARG A 89 8.56 -9.90 -2.84
N ARG A 90 7.77 -8.99 -2.28
CA ARG A 90 7.29 -9.05 -0.90
C ARG A 90 5.85 -8.58 -0.84
N SER A 91 5.13 -9.01 0.19
CA SER A 91 3.80 -8.46 0.47
C SER A 91 3.88 -6.99 0.85
N LEU A 92 2.75 -6.29 0.75
CA LEU A 92 2.68 -4.89 1.17
C LEU A 92 3.02 -4.74 2.66
N PHE A 93 2.53 -5.64 3.52
CA PHE A 93 2.83 -5.63 4.95
C PHE A 93 4.34 -5.78 5.24
N ASP A 94 5.00 -6.79 4.65
CA ASP A 94 6.45 -6.99 4.85
C ASP A 94 7.25 -5.81 4.32
N THR A 95 6.82 -5.21 3.21
CA THR A 95 7.44 -4.01 2.63
C THR A 95 7.39 -2.83 3.60
N LEU A 96 6.22 -2.55 4.19
CA LEU A 96 6.04 -1.49 5.16
C LEU A 96 6.85 -1.75 6.43
N LEU A 97 6.75 -2.95 6.98
CA LEU A 97 7.45 -3.33 8.21
C LEU A 97 8.97 -3.24 8.07
N ARG A 98 9.51 -3.66 6.93
CA ARG A 98 10.94 -3.49 6.61
C ARG A 98 11.33 -2.03 6.45
N GLY A 99 10.48 -1.23 5.83
CA GLY A 99 10.68 0.21 5.72
C GLY A 99 10.78 0.90 7.07
N ILE A 100 9.93 0.51 8.01
CA ILE A 100 9.94 1.01 9.39
C ILE A 100 11.22 0.55 10.11
N ARG A 101 11.54 -0.74 10.08
CA ARG A 101 12.73 -1.31 10.74
C ARG A 101 14.06 -0.77 10.19
N LYS A 102 14.12 -0.45 8.90
CA LYS A 102 15.29 0.18 8.28
C LYS A 102 15.35 1.69 8.51
N GLY A 103 14.35 2.29 9.16
CA GLY A 103 14.27 3.73 9.39
C GLY A 103 13.99 4.55 8.14
N SER A 104 13.57 3.90 7.05
CA SER A 104 13.19 4.59 5.81
C SER A 104 11.78 5.20 5.93
N ILE A 105 10.89 4.57 6.70
CA ILE A 105 9.62 5.16 7.17
C ILE A 105 9.87 5.63 8.59
N LYS A 106 9.94 6.95 8.77
CA LYS A 106 10.31 7.56 10.05
C LYS A 106 9.11 7.81 10.95
N ASN A 107 7.96 8.09 10.34
CA ASN A 107 6.76 8.48 11.06
C ASN A 107 5.70 7.39 10.94
N VAL A 108 5.38 6.78 12.06
CA VAL A 108 4.32 5.79 12.21
C VAL A 108 3.36 6.28 13.29
N TYR A 109 2.08 6.03 13.12
CA TYR A 109 1.03 6.59 13.97
C TYR A 109 0.11 5.49 14.47
N SER A 110 -0.52 5.74 15.62
CA SER A 110 -1.53 4.84 16.18
C SER A 110 -2.91 5.03 15.54
N ASP A 111 -3.15 6.19 14.93
CA ASP A 111 -4.46 6.60 14.44
C ASP A 111 -4.40 7.23 13.04
N SER A 112 -5.54 7.24 12.35
CA SER A 112 -5.69 7.77 10.99
C SER A 112 -5.65 9.31 10.91
N PHE A 113 -5.63 10.01 12.04
CA PHE A 113 -5.56 11.47 12.11
C PHE A 113 -4.14 11.98 12.33
N PHE A 114 -3.18 11.06 12.54
CA PHE A 114 -1.76 11.36 12.77
C PHE A 114 -1.52 12.16 14.04
N THR A 115 -2.38 11.98 15.04
CA THR A 115 -2.28 12.73 16.31
C THR A 115 -1.21 12.16 17.22
N SER A 116 -1.05 10.83 17.22
CA SER A 116 -0.13 10.13 18.12
C SER A 116 0.87 9.30 17.34
N LYS A 117 2.14 9.68 17.42
CA LYS A 117 3.23 8.88 16.86
C LYS A 117 3.53 7.71 17.76
N ILE A 118 3.81 6.57 17.16
CA ILE A 118 4.25 5.36 17.86
C ILE A 118 5.72 5.07 17.54
N THR A 119 6.40 4.54 18.54
CA THR A 119 7.81 4.15 18.46
C THR A 119 7.94 2.73 17.90
N GLY A 120 9.17 2.36 17.48
CA GLY A 120 9.43 0.98 17.03
C GLY A 120 9.15 -0.06 18.12
N ALA A 121 9.37 0.28 19.40
CA ALA A 121 9.06 -0.60 20.53
C ALA A 121 7.55 -0.85 20.68
N GLU A 122 6.74 0.20 20.59
CA GLU A 122 5.27 0.08 20.63
C GLU A 122 4.71 -0.68 19.43
N ILE A 123 5.36 -0.58 18.25
CA ILE A 123 5.01 -1.41 17.09
C ILE A 123 5.33 -2.88 17.38
N ASP A 124 6.50 -3.16 17.95
CA ASP A 124 6.87 -4.53 18.30
C ASP A 124 5.93 -5.11 19.38
N GLU A 125 5.47 -4.33 20.36
CA GLU A 125 4.45 -4.74 21.33
C GLU A 125 3.11 -5.13 20.65
N LYS A 126 2.71 -4.41 19.62
CA LYS A 126 1.50 -4.74 18.83
C LYS A 126 1.68 -5.94 17.90
N LEU A 127 2.91 -6.29 17.56
CA LEU A 127 3.21 -7.34 16.59
C LEU A 127 3.78 -8.61 17.20
N VAL A 128 4.25 -8.56 18.45
CA VAL A 128 4.93 -9.67 19.10
C VAL A 128 4.40 -9.85 20.51
N ASN A 129 3.94 -11.05 20.83
CA ASN A 129 3.54 -11.45 22.17
C ASN A 129 4.39 -12.62 22.64
N VAL A 130 4.95 -12.50 23.85
CA VAL A 130 5.75 -13.55 24.50
C VAL A 130 4.95 -14.11 25.66
N ARG A 131 4.54 -15.36 25.56
CA ARG A 131 3.85 -16.08 26.64
C ARG A 131 4.81 -17.00 27.36
N LEU A 132 4.83 -16.87 28.66
CA LEU A 132 5.59 -17.78 29.53
C LEU A 132 4.71 -19.00 29.86
N ASN A 133 5.18 -20.17 29.51
CA ASN A 133 4.50 -21.43 29.83
C ASN A 133 5.47 -22.32 30.64
N GLY A 134 5.47 -22.12 31.96
CA GLY A 134 6.45 -22.74 32.84
C GLY A 134 7.87 -22.25 32.57
N ASP A 135 8.79 -23.17 32.29
CA ASP A 135 10.19 -22.87 31.96
C ASP A 135 10.43 -22.51 30.47
N TYR A 136 9.38 -22.55 29.65
CA TYR A 136 9.45 -22.25 28.22
C TYR A 136 8.76 -20.93 27.91
N SER A 137 9.31 -20.21 26.93
CA SER A 137 8.69 -18.98 26.40
C SER A 137 8.27 -19.21 24.96
N ASP A 138 6.98 -19.06 24.68
CA ASP A 138 6.42 -19.10 23.34
C ASP A 138 6.30 -17.68 22.80
N THR A 139 6.89 -17.43 21.63
CA THR A 139 6.82 -16.13 20.99
C THR A 139 5.88 -16.17 19.79
N PHE A 140 4.78 -15.48 19.89
CA PHE A 140 3.81 -15.26 18.84
C PHE A 140 4.10 -13.95 18.13
N ARG A 141 4.08 -14.00 16.80
CA ARG A 141 4.36 -12.79 15.98
C ARG A 141 3.37 -12.73 14.84
N ILE A 142 2.81 -11.56 14.61
CA ILE A 142 1.98 -11.27 13.45
C ILE A 142 2.87 -11.32 12.19
N LYS A 143 2.47 -12.16 11.25
CA LYS A 143 3.11 -12.35 9.95
C LYS A 143 2.17 -11.88 8.85
N THR A 144 2.66 -11.86 7.61
CA THR A 144 1.83 -11.52 6.44
C THR A 144 0.54 -12.34 6.34
N GLN A 145 0.58 -13.60 6.72
CA GLN A 145 -0.58 -14.51 6.70
C GLN A 145 -1.70 -14.12 7.67
N ASP A 146 -1.36 -13.36 8.71
CA ASP A 146 -2.29 -12.93 9.75
C ASP A 146 -2.94 -11.57 9.41
N ILE A 147 -2.56 -10.99 8.26
CA ILE A 147 -3.14 -9.75 7.74
C ILE A 147 -4.30 -10.10 6.81
N GLU A 148 -5.49 -9.64 7.17
CA GLU A 148 -6.73 -9.92 6.43
C GLU A 148 -7.15 -8.76 5.52
N GLY A 149 -6.64 -7.56 5.76
CA GLY A 149 -6.99 -6.39 4.97
C GLY A 149 -6.10 -5.18 5.21
N TYR A 150 -6.45 -4.10 4.52
CA TYR A 150 -5.87 -2.79 4.72
C TYR A 150 -6.97 -1.75 4.90
N MET A 151 -6.80 -0.91 5.91
CA MET A 151 -7.57 0.32 6.03
C MET A 151 -6.87 1.40 5.22
N MET A 152 -7.58 2.06 4.32
CA MET A 152 -7.06 3.15 3.52
C MET A 152 -7.85 4.43 3.79
N LYS A 153 -7.15 5.52 4.07
CA LYS A 153 -7.73 6.86 4.16
C LYS A 153 -7.36 7.63 2.90
N GLY A 154 -8.36 8.10 2.18
CA GLY A 154 -8.17 8.85 0.95
C GLY A 154 -9.08 10.05 0.86
N MET A 155 -8.73 10.96 -0.03
CA MET A 155 -9.52 12.15 -0.33
C MET A 155 -9.94 12.12 -1.80
N TRP A 156 -11.23 12.21 -2.02
CA TRP A 156 -11.80 12.56 -3.30
C TRP A 156 -11.88 14.08 -3.40
N TYR A 157 -11.50 14.65 -4.51
CA TYR A 157 -11.58 16.09 -4.74
C TYR A 157 -11.81 16.41 -6.22
N PHE A 158 -12.55 17.48 -6.47
CA PHE A 158 -12.79 17.98 -7.82
C PHE A 158 -11.83 19.14 -8.13
N ASP A 159 -10.96 18.92 -9.11
CA ASP A 159 -10.00 19.92 -9.59
C ASP A 159 -10.65 20.82 -10.63
N LYS A 160 -10.90 22.08 -10.27
CA LYS A 160 -11.52 23.09 -11.14
C LYS A 160 -10.77 23.30 -12.44
N ARG A 161 -9.43 23.25 -12.39
CA ARG A 161 -8.60 23.55 -13.57
C ARG A 161 -8.69 22.46 -14.63
N LEU A 162 -8.81 21.24 -14.20
CA LEU A 162 -8.87 20.06 -15.07
C LEU A 162 -10.31 19.60 -15.32
N GLY A 163 -11.27 20.07 -14.50
CA GLY A 163 -12.64 19.61 -14.58
C GLY A 163 -12.81 18.13 -14.26
N GLU A 164 -11.97 17.57 -13.37
CA GLU A 164 -11.93 16.14 -13.11
C GLU A 164 -12.05 15.84 -11.62
N LEU A 165 -12.78 14.75 -11.31
CA LEU A 165 -12.79 14.15 -10.00
C LEU A 165 -11.56 13.27 -9.83
N LYS A 166 -10.77 13.54 -8.81
CA LYS A 166 -9.52 12.82 -8.50
C LYS A 166 -9.55 12.20 -7.12
N TYR A 167 -8.78 11.15 -6.97
CA TYR A 167 -8.54 10.50 -5.68
C TYR A 167 -7.08 10.64 -5.29
N ARG A 168 -6.84 10.91 -4.00
CA ARG A 168 -5.50 10.91 -3.44
C ARG A 168 -5.48 10.06 -2.17
N LEU A 169 -4.67 9.02 -2.17
CA LEU A 169 -4.42 8.22 -0.98
C LEU A 169 -3.58 9.03 0.01
N LEU A 170 -4.03 9.12 1.25
CA LEU A 170 -3.39 9.89 2.32
C LEU A 170 -2.68 8.99 3.33
N ALA A 171 -3.32 7.88 3.71
CA ALA A 171 -2.77 6.97 4.69
C ALA A 171 -3.24 5.53 4.45
N LEU A 172 -2.48 4.61 5.00
CA LEU A 172 -2.86 3.20 5.02
C LEU A 172 -2.42 2.54 6.34
N ALA A 173 -3.19 1.53 6.77
CA ALA A 173 -2.91 0.71 7.93
C ALA A 173 -3.17 -0.76 7.62
N PRO A 174 -2.27 -1.69 7.95
CA PRO A 174 -2.56 -3.11 7.93
C PRO A 174 -3.61 -3.45 8.99
N MET A 175 -4.53 -4.33 8.62
CA MET A 175 -5.57 -4.86 9.50
C MET A 175 -5.31 -6.34 9.75
N GLY A 176 -5.20 -6.72 11.00
CA GLY A 176 -4.94 -8.10 11.41
C GLY A 176 -5.58 -8.41 12.75
N LYS A 177 -5.45 -9.66 13.17
CA LYS A 177 -5.91 -10.11 14.48
C LYS A 177 -5.03 -9.52 15.59
N ASP A 178 -5.55 -9.49 16.81
CA ASP A 178 -4.76 -9.11 17.96
C ASP A 178 -3.66 -10.16 18.21
N VAL A 179 -2.43 -9.71 18.43
CA VAL A 179 -1.32 -10.61 18.80
C VAL A 179 -1.56 -11.32 20.12
N LEU A 180 -2.40 -10.76 21.00
CA LEU A 180 -2.75 -11.33 22.29
C LEU A 180 -3.68 -12.56 22.14
N THR A 181 -4.47 -12.64 21.07
CA THR A 181 -5.36 -13.79 20.80
C THR A 181 -4.70 -14.85 19.92
N LEU A 182 -3.59 -14.50 19.28
CA LEU A 182 -2.90 -15.38 18.34
C LEU A 182 -2.44 -16.69 19.03
N GLY A 183 -2.84 -17.83 18.46
CA GLY A 183 -2.48 -19.16 18.99
C GLY A 183 -3.32 -19.64 20.19
N LEU A 184 -4.42 -18.96 20.53
CA LEU A 184 -5.40 -19.45 21.51
C LEU A 184 -6.50 -20.19 20.75
N PRO A 185 -6.67 -21.52 20.98
CA PRO A 185 -7.61 -22.34 20.21
C PRO A 185 -9.09 -22.04 20.50
N ASP A 186 -9.38 -21.44 21.66
CA ASP A 186 -10.75 -21.21 22.14
C ASP A 186 -11.28 -19.79 21.87
N ILE A 187 -10.47 -18.92 21.26
CA ILE A 187 -10.87 -17.56 20.94
C ILE A 187 -10.93 -17.40 19.43
N GLU A 188 -12.16 -17.48 18.89
CA GLU A 188 -12.47 -17.02 17.55
C GLU A 188 -12.61 -15.50 17.60
N ASP A 189 -11.48 -14.79 17.58
CA ASP A 189 -11.48 -13.33 17.47
C ASP A 189 -11.66 -12.97 15.98
N GLU A 190 -12.88 -12.60 15.64
CA GLU A 190 -13.23 -12.13 14.28
C GLU A 190 -12.95 -10.65 14.10
N GLU A 191 -12.61 -9.93 15.17
CA GLU A 191 -12.35 -8.50 15.08
C GLU A 191 -10.96 -8.23 14.48
N LEU A 192 -10.93 -7.32 13.53
CA LEU A 192 -9.69 -6.86 12.91
C LEU A 192 -9.26 -5.51 13.50
N TYR A 193 -8.00 -5.44 13.90
CA TYR A 193 -7.41 -4.27 14.52
C TYR A 193 -6.45 -3.57 13.58
N GLU A 194 -6.47 -2.22 13.64
CA GLU A 194 -5.51 -1.38 12.94
C GLU A 194 -4.15 -1.48 13.66
N LEU A 195 -3.16 -2.12 13.03
CA LEU A 195 -1.88 -2.38 13.69
C LEU A 195 -1.05 -1.11 13.84
N PHE A 196 -0.94 -0.35 12.74
CA PHE A 196 -0.27 0.95 12.72
C PHE A 196 -0.68 1.71 11.46
N TRP A 197 -0.59 3.03 11.52
CA TRP A 197 -0.86 3.92 10.39
C TRP A 197 0.42 4.52 9.83
N VAL A 198 0.52 4.61 8.52
CA VAL A 198 1.60 5.32 7.83
C VAL A 198 1.01 6.39 6.91
N PHE A 199 1.68 7.55 6.89
CA PHE A 199 1.35 8.60 5.94
C PHE A 199 1.87 8.21 4.56
N TYR A 200 0.95 7.94 3.63
CA TYR A 200 1.29 7.36 2.33
C TYR A 200 2.36 8.14 1.54
N PRO A 201 2.31 9.49 1.44
CA PRO A 201 3.31 10.24 0.71
C PRO A 201 4.76 10.00 1.18
N GLU A 202 4.98 9.75 2.49
CA GLU A 202 6.31 9.44 3.03
C GLU A 202 6.79 8.02 2.71
N THR A 203 5.89 7.13 2.32
CA THR A 203 6.20 5.72 2.03
C THR A 203 6.44 5.45 0.55
N ARG A 204 6.16 6.43 -0.32
CA ARG A 204 6.15 6.24 -1.77
C ARG A 204 7.46 5.73 -2.35
N ASP A 205 8.61 6.23 -1.87
CA ASP A 205 9.92 5.79 -2.34
C ASP A 205 10.18 4.30 -2.11
N ILE A 206 9.73 3.79 -0.96
CA ILE A 206 9.89 2.37 -0.60
C ILE A 206 8.91 1.53 -1.40
N LEU A 207 7.68 1.98 -1.52
CA LEU A 207 6.61 1.32 -2.26
C LEU A 207 6.90 1.30 -3.76
N HIS A 208 7.58 2.32 -4.27
CA HIS A 208 8.02 2.38 -5.66
C HIS A 208 9.13 1.35 -5.97
N LYS A 209 10.09 1.20 -5.05
CA LYS A 209 11.16 0.21 -5.18
C LYS A 209 10.67 -1.23 -5.05
N SER A 210 9.57 -1.43 -4.32
CA SER A 210 9.00 -2.76 -4.11
C SER A 210 8.10 -3.16 -5.27
N LYS A 211 8.46 -4.27 -5.92
CA LYS A 211 7.76 -4.74 -7.12
C LYS A 211 6.74 -5.82 -6.77
N VAL A 212 5.62 -5.79 -7.47
CA VAL A 212 4.46 -6.66 -7.31
C VAL A 212 4.29 -7.54 -8.54
N PHE A 213 3.63 -8.68 -8.36
CA PHE A 213 3.27 -9.55 -9.48
C PHE A 213 2.28 -8.85 -10.42
N ASN A 214 2.62 -8.77 -11.70
CA ASN A 214 1.76 -8.28 -12.75
C ASN A 214 1.14 -9.45 -13.52
N PRO A 215 -0.15 -9.77 -13.30
CA PRO A 215 -0.78 -10.92 -13.96
C PRO A 215 -0.93 -10.75 -15.47
N LYS A 216 -0.86 -9.51 -15.98
CA LYS A 216 -0.96 -9.22 -17.41
C LYS A 216 0.38 -9.34 -18.13
N ASN A 217 1.48 -9.07 -17.45
CA ASN A 217 2.82 -9.15 -18.03
C ASN A 217 3.85 -9.44 -16.95
N VAL A 218 4.26 -10.69 -16.83
CA VAL A 218 5.22 -11.14 -15.82
C VAL A 218 6.61 -10.51 -16.00
N SER A 219 6.96 -10.13 -17.24
CA SER A 219 8.25 -9.50 -17.56
C SER A 219 8.35 -8.04 -17.11
N GLN A 220 7.21 -7.39 -16.82
CA GLN A 220 7.16 -6.01 -16.34
C GLN A 220 6.48 -5.94 -14.98
N PRO A 221 7.22 -6.08 -13.89
CA PRO A 221 6.68 -5.93 -12.55
C PRO A 221 6.19 -4.49 -12.33
N ILE A 222 5.09 -4.35 -11.61
CA ILE A 222 4.48 -3.08 -11.24
C ILE A 222 4.90 -2.76 -9.80
N SER A 223 5.10 -1.48 -9.46
CA SER A 223 5.37 -1.08 -8.09
C SER A 223 4.08 -0.96 -7.26
N TYR A 224 4.20 -1.08 -5.93
CA TYR A 224 3.07 -0.80 -5.03
C TYR A 224 2.59 0.64 -5.16
N ASP A 225 3.50 1.61 -5.31
CA ASP A 225 3.15 3.01 -5.52
C ASP A 225 2.25 3.18 -6.76
N HIS A 226 2.58 2.50 -7.86
CA HIS A 226 1.76 2.54 -9.06
C HIS A 226 0.37 1.91 -8.86
N LEU A 227 0.29 0.75 -8.20
CA LEU A 227 -0.99 0.07 -7.94
C LEU A 227 -1.91 0.91 -7.05
N LEU A 228 -1.36 1.50 -6.01
CA LEU A 228 -2.11 2.30 -5.03
C LEU A 228 -2.56 3.64 -5.63
N ASN A 229 -1.69 4.34 -6.37
CA ASN A 229 -2.05 5.59 -7.04
C ASN A 229 -3.04 5.38 -8.19
N ALA A 230 -2.90 4.29 -8.95
CA ALA A 230 -3.85 3.91 -9.99
C ALA A 230 -5.15 3.32 -9.42
N ARG A 231 -5.28 3.24 -8.09
CA ARG A 231 -6.43 2.70 -7.37
C ARG A 231 -6.85 1.32 -7.88
N ARG A 232 -5.87 0.44 -8.14
CA ARG A 232 -6.12 -0.93 -8.62
C ARG A 232 -6.42 -1.88 -7.45
N PHE A 233 -7.45 -1.57 -6.69
CA PHE A 233 -7.99 -2.39 -5.61
C PHE A 233 -9.51 -2.23 -5.54
N ASN A 234 -10.16 -3.21 -4.96
CA ASN A 234 -11.56 -3.10 -4.56
C ASN A 234 -11.64 -2.83 -3.06
N SER A 235 -12.52 -1.93 -2.67
CA SER A 235 -12.68 -1.49 -1.29
C SER A 235 -14.12 -1.18 -0.95
N VAL A 236 -14.44 -1.27 0.32
CA VAL A 236 -15.73 -0.87 0.89
C VAL A 236 -15.51 0.34 1.76
N ILE A 237 -16.29 1.41 1.56
CA ILE A 237 -16.25 2.59 2.41
C ILE A 237 -16.87 2.23 3.76
N ILE A 238 -16.12 2.39 4.84
CA ILE A 238 -16.59 2.13 6.20
C ILE A 238 -16.87 3.40 6.99
N ARG A 239 -16.32 4.53 6.54
CA ARG A 239 -16.45 5.83 7.17
C ARG A 239 -16.28 6.93 6.13
N GLU A 240 -17.03 8.02 6.28
CA GLU A 240 -16.80 9.26 5.56
C GLU A 240 -16.63 10.42 6.54
N GLU A 241 -15.99 11.49 6.10
CA GLU A 241 -15.95 12.74 6.84
C GLU A 241 -17.36 13.37 6.85
N ASN A 242 -17.90 13.59 8.04
CA ASN A 242 -19.23 14.14 8.23
C ASN A 242 -19.33 15.00 9.49
N VAL A 243 -20.42 15.75 9.60
CA VAL A 243 -20.70 16.66 10.75
C VAL A 243 -20.99 15.92 12.06
N TYR A 244 -21.12 14.61 12.04
CA TYR A 244 -21.46 13.79 13.20
C TYR A 244 -20.23 13.14 13.84
N GLY A 245 -19.04 13.78 13.74
CA GLY A 245 -17.80 13.28 14.33
C GLY A 245 -17.15 12.14 13.57
N ASN A 246 -17.42 12.03 12.27
CA ASN A 246 -16.80 11.02 11.40
C ASN A 246 -17.03 9.58 11.89
N ARG A 247 -18.23 9.28 12.41
CA ARG A 247 -18.56 7.93 12.90
C ARG A 247 -18.57 6.90 11.77
N LYS A 248 -18.26 5.66 12.12
CA LYS A 248 -18.28 4.53 11.18
C LYS A 248 -19.74 4.23 10.76
N ILE A 249 -19.93 3.66 9.58
CA ILE A 249 -21.25 3.21 9.11
C ILE A 249 -21.86 2.22 10.10
N ALA A 250 -21.05 1.32 10.67
CA ALA A 250 -21.47 0.35 11.67
C ALA A 250 -22.02 0.99 12.97
N ASP A 251 -21.62 2.23 13.28
CA ASP A 251 -22.07 2.92 14.51
C ASP A 251 -23.54 3.37 14.41
N TYR A 252 -24.01 3.70 13.20
CA TYR A 252 -25.39 4.14 12.98
C TYR A 252 -26.26 3.12 12.25
N ILE A 253 -25.68 2.16 11.54
CA ILE A 253 -26.38 1.00 10.97
C ILE A 253 -25.88 -0.25 11.70
N ARG A 254 -26.52 -0.56 12.82
CA ARG A 254 -26.09 -1.67 13.68
C ARG A 254 -26.71 -3.00 13.25
N GLY A 255 -25.94 -4.08 13.36
CA GLY A 255 -26.44 -5.45 13.25
C GLY A 255 -26.92 -5.89 11.86
N ASN A 256 -26.67 -5.09 10.80
CA ASN A 256 -27.08 -5.45 9.45
C ASN A 256 -25.99 -5.11 8.42
N ALA A 257 -25.16 -6.12 8.11
CA ALA A 257 -24.06 -5.99 7.16
C ALA A 257 -24.54 -5.59 5.75
N LEU A 258 -25.71 -6.04 5.30
CA LEU A 258 -26.27 -5.69 4.00
C LEU A 258 -26.58 -4.18 3.92
N PHE A 259 -27.22 -3.63 4.96
CA PHE A 259 -27.52 -2.20 4.98
C PHE A 259 -26.26 -1.35 5.12
N GLN A 260 -25.24 -1.83 5.82
CA GLN A 260 -23.93 -1.17 5.86
C GLN A 260 -23.30 -1.12 4.47
N LEU A 261 -23.35 -2.22 3.71
CA LEU A 261 -22.84 -2.27 2.33
C LEU A 261 -23.63 -1.34 1.41
N LEU A 262 -24.97 -1.33 1.49
CA LEU A 262 -25.80 -0.41 0.71
C LEU A 262 -25.49 1.06 1.02
N GLU A 263 -25.21 1.38 2.28
CA GLU A 263 -24.83 2.75 2.66
C GLU A 263 -23.44 3.10 2.11
N ALA A 264 -22.49 2.17 2.14
CA ALA A 264 -21.17 2.35 1.52
C ALA A 264 -21.30 2.63 0.02
N ASP A 265 -22.18 1.91 -0.68
CA ASP A 265 -22.45 2.12 -2.11
C ASP A 265 -23.15 3.46 -2.34
N ARG A 266 -24.09 3.86 -1.48
CA ARG A 266 -24.74 5.19 -1.54
C ARG A 266 -23.72 6.32 -1.43
N ILE A 267 -22.75 6.19 -0.53
CA ILE A 267 -21.69 7.18 -0.38
C ILE A 267 -20.82 7.21 -1.65
N LYS A 268 -20.44 6.05 -2.19
CA LYS A 268 -19.73 5.94 -3.47
C LYS A 268 -20.46 6.63 -4.63
N GLU A 269 -21.77 6.39 -4.72
CA GLU A 269 -22.63 7.03 -5.73
C GLU A 269 -22.71 8.54 -5.55
N SER A 270 -22.84 9.02 -4.30
CA SER A 270 -22.87 10.45 -4.01
C SER A 270 -21.58 11.16 -4.47
N ILE A 271 -20.43 10.50 -4.32
CA ILE A 271 -19.13 11.02 -4.79
C ILE A 271 -19.12 11.09 -6.33
N ARG A 272 -19.54 10.01 -6.99
CA ARG A 272 -19.59 9.94 -8.47
C ARG A 272 -20.57 10.96 -9.04
N ASN A 273 -21.73 11.12 -8.41
CA ASN A 273 -22.75 12.07 -8.88
C ASN A 273 -22.28 13.52 -8.76
N LYS A 274 -21.39 13.84 -7.81
CA LYS A 274 -20.76 15.16 -7.73
C LYS A 274 -19.97 15.53 -8.98
N GLU A 275 -19.29 14.57 -9.61
CA GLU A 275 -18.62 14.81 -10.88
C GLU A 275 -19.61 15.21 -11.98
N ILE A 276 -20.73 14.49 -12.06
CA ILE A 276 -21.79 14.76 -13.06
C ILE A 276 -22.45 16.14 -12.79
N ASP A 277 -22.72 16.47 -11.52
CA ASP A 277 -23.31 17.76 -11.13
C ASP A 277 -22.40 18.93 -11.52
N MET A 278 -21.09 18.78 -11.40
CA MET A 278 -20.11 19.83 -11.72
C MET A 278 -19.99 20.11 -13.23
N TRP A 279 -20.38 19.15 -14.07
CA TRP A 279 -20.41 19.35 -15.53
C TRP A 279 -21.65 20.09 -16.02
N ASN A 280 -22.67 20.22 -15.19
CA ASN A 280 -23.94 20.86 -15.52
C ASN A 280 -24.02 22.34 -15.13
N TYR A 281 -22.90 22.95 -14.70
CA TYR A 281 -22.79 24.38 -14.36
C TYR A 281 -21.98 25.16 -15.40
#